data_f03aa1f1f8a4825ab0b055a25ca8fdbb
#
_entry.id   f03aa1f1f8a4825ab0b055a25ca8fdbb
#
_cell.length_a   1.000
_cell.length_b   1.000
_cell.length_c   1.000
_cell.angle_alpha   90.00
_cell.angle_beta   90.00
_cell.angle_gamma   90.00
#
_symmetry.space_group_name_H-M   'P 1'
#
loop_
_entity.id
_entity.type
_entity.pdbx_description
1 polymer ?
#
loop_
_entity_poly.entity_id
_entity_poly.type
_entity_poly.pdbx_seq_one_letter_code
_entity_poly.pdbx_strand_id
1 'polypeptide(L)'
;MADSERGDDDGPSGPLSGAKAWLTRTARIITGSSIDVADYDPSEHDPLVSFDGLAGMDEVERYWVNAPFAFVSINHDPEENEHRYHVVEPTLDELERDLLERLFEDIRTPLLYREDVEDDPETALAEELEARLEEYGVVVDVESFYRLFYYLYRQFRGYGKIDPLMHDPAIEDVSCDGIG
;
A
#
# COMPACT_ATOMS: atom_id res chain seq x y z
N MET A 1 8.89 -45.01 -4.73
CA MET A 1 7.92 -44.19 -5.45
C MET A 1 7.29 -43.27 -4.43
N ALA A 2 7.80 -42.07 -4.32
CA ALA A 2 7.28 -41.02 -3.44
C ALA A 2 6.96 -39.86 -4.35
N ASP A 3 5.66 -39.63 -4.55
CA ASP A 3 5.13 -38.44 -5.21
C ASP A 3 5.23 -37.29 -4.23
N SER A 4 5.96 -36.28 -4.67
CA SER A 4 6.13 -35.03 -3.97
C SER A 4 5.11 -34.05 -4.56
N GLU A 5 3.96 -33.93 -3.91
CA GLU A 5 3.00 -32.86 -4.17
C GLU A 5 3.62 -31.54 -3.74
N ARG A 6 3.94 -30.71 -4.75
CA ARG A 6 4.23 -29.30 -4.56
C ARG A 6 2.89 -28.60 -4.32
N GLY A 7 2.65 -28.14 -3.11
CA GLY A 7 1.59 -27.20 -2.81
C GLY A 7 1.84 -25.91 -3.57
N ASP A 8 0.92 -25.54 -4.44
CA ASP A 8 0.81 -24.21 -5.02
C ASP A 8 0.41 -23.26 -3.88
N ASP A 9 1.35 -22.38 -3.53
CA ASP A 9 1.12 -21.26 -2.60
C ASP A 9 0.37 -20.16 -3.35
N ASP A 10 -0.94 -20.35 -3.50
CA ASP A 10 -1.84 -19.28 -3.93
C ASP A 10 -2.07 -18.34 -2.73
N GLY A 11 -1.14 -17.41 -2.56
CA GLY A 11 -1.34 -16.28 -1.68
C GLY A 11 -2.59 -15.48 -2.07
N PRO A 12 -3.33 -14.91 -1.11
CA PRO A 12 -4.58 -14.22 -1.37
C PRO A 12 -4.36 -13.07 -2.36
N SER A 13 -5.06 -13.14 -3.48
CA SER A 13 -5.12 -12.07 -4.48
C SER A 13 -5.90 -10.88 -3.91
N GLY A 14 -5.20 -9.97 -3.23
CA GLY A 14 -5.76 -8.70 -2.78
C GLY A 14 -6.07 -7.78 -4.00
N PRO A 15 -6.85 -6.71 -3.80
CA PRO A 15 -7.28 -5.79 -4.86
C PRO A 15 -6.12 -5.11 -5.60
N LEU A 16 -4.91 -5.10 -5.05
CA LEU A 16 -3.70 -4.62 -5.72
C LEU A 16 -2.90 -5.72 -6.43
N SER A 17 -3.46 -6.93 -6.59
CA SER A 17 -2.77 -7.99 -7.34
C SER A 17 -2.61 -7.66 -8.83
N GLY A 18 -3.47 -6.79 -9.37
CA GLY A 18 -3.35 -6.21 -10.71
C GLY A 18 -2.26 -5.14 -10.84
N ALA A 19 -1.87 -4.53 -9.72
CA ALA A 19 -0.88 -3.46 -9.68
C ALA A 19 0.47 -3.85 -10.29
N LYS A 20 0.86 -5.11 -10.20
CA LYS A 20 2.15 -5.60 -10.72
C LYS A 20 2.32 -5.41 -12.23
N ALA A 21 1.26 -5.40 -13.01
CA ALA A 21 1.37 -5.35 -14.47
C ALA A 21 1.55 -3.93 -15.04
N TRP A 22 1.02 -2.91 -14.37
CA TRP A 22 1.18 -1.52 -14.83
C TRP A 22 2.41 -0.84 -14.22
N LEU A 23 2.87 -1.30 -13.05
CA LEU A 23 4.07 -0.81 -12.37
C LEU A 23 5.29 -0.81 -13.30
N THR A 24 5.41 -1.79 -14.19
CA THR A 24 6.47 -1.86 -15.23
C THR A 24 6.37 -0.74 -16.27
N ARG A 25 5.20 -0.15 -16.44
CA ARG A 25 4.96 0.89 -17.46
C ARG A 25 5.20 2.29 -16.96
N THR A 26 4.81 2.55 -15.73
CA THR A 26 4.64 3.88 -15.16
C THR A 26 5.93 4.45 -14.61
N ALA A 27 6.75 3.62 -13.99
CA ALA A 27 8.04 4.01 -13.43
C ALA A 27 9.07 4.55 -14.47
N ARG A 28 8.76 4.42 -15.76
CA ARG A 28 9.62 4.91 -16.86
C ARG A 28 9.72 6.42 -16.99
N ILE A 29 8.81 7.17 -16.37
CA ILE A 29 8.63 8.61 -16.66
C ILE A 29 9.22 9.51 -15.57
N ILE A 30 9.27 9.03 -14.32
CA ILE A 30 9.55 9.88 -13.16
C ILE A 30 11.02 10.32 -13.05
N THR A 31 11.97 9.63 -13.67
CA THR A 31 13.39 9.86 -13.37
C THR A 31 14.12 10.79 -14.32
N GLY A 32 13.52 11.31 -15.40
CA GLY A 32 14.19 12.24 -16.36
C GLY A 32 15.54 11.73 -16.90
N SER A 33 15.99 10.59 -16.46
CA SER A 33 17.13 9.83 -16.91
C SER A 33 16.65 8.42 -17.23
N SER A 34 17.17 7.83 -18.29
CA SER A 34 16.88 6.49 -18.78
C SER A 34 17.29 5.38 -17.77
N ILE A 35 16.78 5.44 -16.55
CA ILE A 35 16.84 4.35 -15.61
C ILE A 35 15.60 3.51 -15.90
N ASP A 36 15.83 2.29 -16.28
CA ASP A 36 14.80 1.25 -16.38
C ASP A 36 14.29 1.04 -14.95
N VAL A 37 13.25 1.78 -14.55
CA VAL A 37 12.61 1.57 -13.27
C VAL A 37 11.76 0.33 -13.44
N ALA A 38 12.35 -0.80 -13.09
CA ALA A 38 11.68 -2.07 -12.98
C ALA A 38 10.51 -1.97 -12.01
N ASP A 39 9.54 -2.88 -12.14
CA ASP A 39 8.48 -3.11 -11.15
C ASP A 39 9.06 -3.06 -9.74
N TYR A 40 8.31 -2.50 -8.78
CA TYR A 40 8.67 -2.67 -7.40
C TYR A 40 8.72 -4.17 -7.10
N ASP A 41 9.92 -4.69 -6.97
CA ASP A 41 10.18 -6.06 -6.58
C ASP A 41 10.72 -6.03 -5.15
N PRO A 42 9.99 -6.62 -4.18
CA PRO A 42 10.45 -6.67 -2.79
C PRO A 42 11.80 -7.36 -2.61
N SER A 43 12.29 -8.09 -3.61
CA SER A 43 13.62 -8.73 -3.60
C SER A 43 14.74 -7.81 -4.09
N GLU A 44 14.42 -6.75 -4.83
CA GLU A 44 15.35 -5.83 -5.45
C GLU A 44 15.33 -4.42 -4.83
N HIS A 45 14.23 -4.05 -4.19
CA HIS A 45 14.01 -2.73 -3.57
C HIS A 45 13.90 -2.84 -2.05
N ASP A 46 14.17 -1.73 -1.38
CA ASP A 46 13.94 -1.65 0.07
C ASP A 46 12.47 -1.88 0.41
N PRO A 47 12.16 -2.59 1.50
CA PRO A 47 10.79 -2.86 1.88
C PRO A 47 10.02 -1.55 2.13
N LEU A 48 8.83 -1.43 1.52
CA LEU A 48 7.94 -0.27 1.73
C LEU A 48 7.48 -0.15 3.18
N VAL A 49 7.47 -1.26 3.88
CA VAL A 49 7.00 -1.37 5.26
C VAL A 49 8.06 -2.04 6.12
N SER A 50 8.46 -1.40 7.19
CA SER A 50 9.38 -1.96 8.19
C SER A 50 8.72 -1.94 9.57
N PHE A 51 8.98 -2.98 10.34
CA PHE A 51 8.47 -3.11 11.71
C PHE A 51 9.40 -3.95 12.57
N ASP A 52 9.98 -3.32 13.56
CA ASP A 52 10.95 -3.94 14.47
C ASP A 52 10.30 -4.61 15.70
N GLY A 53 8.96 -4.71 15.69
CA GLY A 53 8.18 -5.22 16.80
C GLY A 53 7.75 -4.12 17.79
N LEU A 54 6.96 -4.51 18.78
CA LEU A 54 6.53 -3.64 19.89
C LEU A 54 7.40 -3.92 21.12
N ALA A 55 7.96 -2.86 21.70
CA ALA A 55 8.82 -2.99 22.88
C ALA A 55 8.07 -3.66 24.04
N GLY A 56 8.67 -4.70 24.61
CA GLY A 56 8.10 -5.43 25.73
C GLY A 56 6.99 -6.43 25.38
N MET A 57 6.73 -6.64 24.09
CA MET A 57 5.73 -7.59 23.59
C MET A 57 6.39 -8.70 22.78
N ASP A 58 5.77 -9.87 22.78
CA ASP A 58 6.19 -11.02 21.97
C ASP A 58 5.31 -11.09 20.72
N GLU A 59 5.94 -11.03 19.52
CA GLU A 59 5.21 -11.23 18.27
C GLU A 59 4.78 -12.70 18.17
N VAL A 60 3.48 -12.92 18.06
CA VAL A 60 2.85 -14.24 17.98
C VAL A 60 2.62 -14.66 16.54
N GLU A 61 2.17 -13.70 15.71
CA GLU A 61 1.82 -13.95 14.32
C GLU A 61 2.01 -12.69 13.47
N ARG A 62 2.38 -12.90 12.19
CA ARG A 62 2.47 -11.84 11.18
C ARG A 62 1.97 -12.35 9.86
N TYR A 63 1.09 -11.58 9.20
CA TYR A 63 0.59 -11.91 7.86
C TYR A 63 0.21 -10.66 7.05
N TRP A 64 0.33 -10.76 5.74
CA TRP A 64 -0.05 -9.69 4.83
C TRP A 64 -1.56 -9.59 4.67
N VAL A 65 -2.10 -8.38 4.77
CA VAL A 65 -3.48 -8.05 4.42
C VAL A 65 -3.55 -7.33 3.08
N ASN A 66 -2.50 -6.62 2.71
CA ASN A 66 -2.37 -5.94 1.42
C ASN A 66 -0.87 -5.85 1.04
N ALA A 67 -0.32 -6.94 0.52
CA ALA A 67 1.09 -6.97 0.10
C ALA A 67 1.32 -6.10 -1.15
N PRO A 68 2.40 -5.32 -1.24
CA PRO A 68 3.51 -5.20 -0.29
C PRO A 68 3.36 -4.04 0.72
N PHE A 69 2.15 -3.51 0.92
CA PHE A 69 1.91 -2.24 1.62
C PHE A 69 1.47 -2.41 3.07
N ALA A 70 0.68 -3.43 3.38
CA ALA A 70 0.15 -3.54 4.73
C ALA A 70 0.15 -4.98 5.25
N PHE A 71 0.60 -5.15 6.46
CA PHE A 71 0.52 -6.43 7.18
C PHE A 71 0.03 -6.22 8.61
N VAL A 72 -0.43 -7.31 9.20
CA VAL A 72 -0.84 -7.37 10.59
C VAL A 72 0.24 -8.07 11.39
N SER A 73 0.53 -7.52 12.57
CA SER A 73 1.33 -8.15 13.61
C SER A 73 0.47 -8.33 14.85
N ILE A 74 0.29 -9.57 15.28
CA ILE A 74 -0.38 -9.90 16.54
C ILE A 74 0.69 -10.07 17.61
N ASN A 75 0.61 -9.26 18.65
CA ASN A 75 1.61 -9.21 19.70
C ASN A 75 0.96 -9.56 21.05
N HIS A 76 1.61 -10.39 21.83
CA HIS A 76 1.21 -10.72 23.20
C HIS A 76 1.90 -9.77 24.18
N ASP A 77 1.09 -9.09 24.98
CA ASP A 77 1.56 -8.28 26.11
C ASP A 77 1.63 -9.17 27.36
N PRO A 78 2.82 -9.54 27.85
CA PRO A 78 2.95 -10.43 29.00
C PRO A 78 2.58 -9.77 30.32
N GLU A 79 2.57 -8.43 30.43
CA GLU A 79 2.20 -7.71 31.63
C GLU A 79 0.68 -7.65 31.82
N GLU A 80 -0.06 -7.39 30.74
CA GLU A 80 -1.53 -7.32 30.74
C GLU A 80 -2.17 -8.66 30.38
N ASN A 81 -1.39 -9.62 29.88
CA ASN A 81 -1.84 -10.91 29.35
C ASN A 81 -2.92 -10.75 28.28
N GLU A 82 -2.71 -9.80 27.38
CA GLU A 82 -3.61 -9.47 26.28
C GLU A 82 -2.90 -9.62 24.93
N HIS A 83 -3.69 -9.86 23.87
CA HIS A 83 -3.21 -9.82 22.51
C HIS A 83 -3.57 -8.48 21.87
N ARG A 84 -2.59 -7.85 21.23
CA ARG A 84 -2.76 -6.60 20.51
C ARG A 84 -2.63 -6.83 19.02
N TYR A 85 -3.68 -6.45 18.30
CA TYR A 85 -3.71 -6.42 16.86
C TYR A 85 -3.10 -5.09 16.38
N HIS A 86 -2.03 -5.17 15.61
CA HIS A 86 -1.31 -4.01 15.13
C HIS A 86 -1.21 -4.03 13.60
N VAL A 87 -1.79 -3.01 12.94
CA VAL A 87 -1.65 -2.82 11.50
C VAL A 87 -0.38 -2.03 11.23
N VAL A 88 0.46 -2.56 10.38
CA VAL A 88 1.71 -1.92 9.94
C VAL A 88 1.56 -1.51 8.47
N GLU A 89 1.74 -0.22 8.24
CA GLU A 89 1.64 0.42 6.94
C GLU A 89 2.92 1.21 6.64
N PRO A 90 3.16 1.67 5.39
CA PRO A 90 4.32 2.48 5.05
C PRO A 90 4.42 3.73 5.91
N THR A 91 5.60 4.00 6.44
CA THR A 91 5.86 5.25 7.16
C THR A 91 6.26 6.33 6.16
N LEU A 92 5.55 7.46 6.21
CA LEU A 92 5.87 8.62 5.39
C LEU A 92 6.84 9.54 6.15
N ASP A 93 7.81 10.07 5.43
CA ASP A 93 8.63 11.17 5.93
C ASP A 93 7.86 12.51 5.91
N GLU A 94 8.51 13.61 6.29
CA GLU A 94 7.88 14.93 6.35
C GLU A 94 7.51 15.44 4.95
N LEU A 95 8.40 15.27 3.97
CA LEU A 95 8.15 15.67 2.58
C LEU A 95 7.03 14.86 1.94
N GLU A 96 7.04 13.55 2.14
CA GLU A 96 5.99 12.66 1.62
C GLU A 96 4.62 13.00 2.20
N ARG A 97 4.55 13.36 3.49
CA ARG A 97 3.29 13.80 4.11
C ARG A 97 2.76 15.10 3.52
N ASP A 98 3.62 16.08 3.36
CA ASP A 98 3.24 17.37 2.75
C ASP A 98 2.81 17.19 1.29
N LEU A 99 3.52 16.32 0.54
CA LEU A 99 3.14 15.96 -0.82
C LEU A 99 1.80 15.25 -0.86
N LEU A 100 1.57 14.28 0.04
CA LEU A 100 0.32 13.52 0.08
C LEU A 100 -0.89 14.41 0.32
N GLU A 101 -0.83 15.37 1.26
CA GLU A 101 -1.90 16.32 1.53
C GLU A 101 -2.23 17.13 0.29
N ARG A 102 -1.22 17.66 -0.39
CA ARG A 102 -1.40 18.45 -1.60
C ARG A 102 -1.92 17.61 -2.78
N LEU A 103 -1.35 16.44 -3.00
CA LEU A 103 -1.77 15.51 -4.03
C LEU A 103 -3.23 15.08 -3.85
N PHE A 104 -3.65 14.86 -2.61
CA PHE A 104 -5.03 14.50 -2.30
C PHE A 104 -6.04 15.56 -2.77
N GLU A 105 -5.75 16.84 -2.56
CA GLU A 105 -6.62 17.93 -3.01
C GLU A 105 -6.59 18.08 -4.54
N ASP A 106 -5.41 18.01 -5.15
CA ASP A 106 -5.21 18.32 -6.56
C ASP A 106 -5.60 17.16 -7.50
N ILE A 107 -5.53 15.90 -7.05
CA ILE A 107 -5.92 14.70 -7.82
C ILE A 107 -7.43 14.45 -7.79
N ARG A 108 -8.10 14.84 -6.72
CA ARG A 108 -9.53 14.56 -6.52
C ARG A 108 -10.40 15.01 -7.69
N THR A 109 -10.19 16.21 -8.18
CA THR A 109 -11.01 16.78 -9.25
C THR A 109 -10.74 16.13 -10.61
N PRO A 110 -9.49 15.97 -11.07
CA PRO A 110 -9.18 15.27 -12.31
C PRO A 110 -9.74 13.85 -12.36
N LEU A 111 -9.59 13.08 -11.28
CA LEU A 111 -10.12 11.72 -11.23
C LEU A 111 -11.64 11.64 -11.43
N LEU A 112 -12.40 12.62 -10.96
CA LEU A 112 -13.85 12.65 -11.12
C LEU A 112 -14.30 12.82 -12.58
N TYR A 113 -13.45 13.37 -13.43
CA TYR A 113 -13.76 13.65 -14.84
C TYR A 113 -13.11 12.67 -15.82
N ARG A 114 -12.36 11.69 -15.32
CA ARG A 114 -11.76 10.64 -16.16
C ARG A 114 -12.79 9.54 -16.44
N GLU A 115 -12.91 9.16 -17.71
CA GLU A 115 -13.84 8.10 -18.14
C GLU A 115 -13.30 6.70 -17.82
N ASP A 116 -11.98 6.54 -17.72
CA ASP A 116 -11.26 5.27 -17.52
C ASP A 116 -11.13 4.85 -16.03
N VAL A 117 -11.46 5.74 -15.09
CA VAL A 117 -11.34 5.47 -13.64
C VAL A 117 -12.19 4.28 -13.18
N GLU A 118 -13.32 4.01 -13.83
CA GLU A 118 -14.19 2.89 -13.47
C GLU A 118 -13.62 1.55 -13.98
N ASP A 119 -12.96 1.58 -15.15
CA ASP A 119 -12.43 0.40 -15.81
C ASP A 119 -11.06 -0.01 -15.26
N ASP A 120 -10.18 0.96 -15.01
CA ASP A 120 -8.83 0.75 -14.48
C ASP A 120 -8.43 1.87 -13.51
N PRO A 121 -8.94 1.84 -12.26
CA PRO A 121 -8.69 2.88 -11.28
C PRO A 121 -7.23 2.99 -10.83
N GLU A 122 -6.49 1.89 -10.89
CA GLU A 122 -5.09 1.85 -10.48
C GLU A 122 -4.23 2.60 -11.47
N THR A 123 -4.36 2.29 -12.76
CA THR A 123 -3.63 2.99 -13.82
C THR A 123 -4.01 4.46 -13.86
N ALA A 124 -5.31 4.78 -13.77
CA ALA A 124 -5.78 6.16 -13.80
C ALA A 124 -5.21 7.01 -12.65
N LEU A 125 -5.17 6.44 -11.45
CA LEU A 125 -4.58 7.13 -10.28
C LEU A 125 -3.07 7.30 -10.41
N ALA A 126 -2.37 6.28 -10.89
CA ALA A 126 -0.92 6.33 -11.06
C ALA A 126 -0.51 7.40 -12.10
N GLU A 127 -1.18 7.45 -13.24
CA GLU A 127 -0.95 8.46 -14.28
C GLU A 127 -1.22 9.88 -13.76
N GLU A 128 -2.27 10.06 -12.97
CA GLU A 128 -2.58 11.36 -12.38
C GLU A 128 -1.55 11.76 -11.31
N LEU A 129 -1.09 10.82 -10.49
CA LEU A 129 -0.01 11.04 -9.53
C LEU A 129 1.27 11.50 -10.23
N GLU A 130 1.68 10.80 -11.30
CA GLU A 130 2.84 11.19 -12.11
C GLU A 130 2.70 12.59 -12.67
N ALA A 131 1.54 12.88 -13.30
CA ALA A 131 1.29 14.19 -13.87
C ALA A 131 1.39 15.31 -12.85
N ARG A 132 0.91 15.10 -11.62
CA ARG A 132 1.02 16.09 -10.54
C ARG A 132 2.45 16.25 -10.03
N LEU A 133 3.19 15.16 -9.85
CA LEU A 133 4.61 15.23 -9.45
C LEU A 133 5.44 15.98 -10.50
N GLU A 134 5.19 15.74 -11.79
CA GLU A 134 5.83 16.46 -12.88
C GLU A 134 5.47 17.96 -12.86
N GLU A 135 4.19 18.29 -12.68
CA GLU A 135 3.72 19.69 -12.58
C GLU A 135 4.35 20.42 -11.40
N TYR A 136 4.54 19.74 -10.27
CA TYR A 136 5.23 20.31 -9.10
C TYR A 136 6.74 20.42 -9.29
N GLY A 137 7.31 19.77 -10.31
CA GLY A 137 8.75 19.66 -10.51
C GLY A 137 9.44 18.85 -9.40
N VAL A 138 8.73 17.91 -8.80
CA VAL A 138 9.22 17.05 -7.72
C VAL A 138 9.59 15.69 -8.29
N VAL A 139 10.82 15.25 -7.99
CA VAL A 139 11.30 13.91 -8.30
C VAL A 139 11.33 13.11 -7.00
N VAL A 140 10.67 11.97 -6.99
CA VAL A 140 10.67 11.03 -5.87
C VAL A 140 11.32 9.71 -6.31
N ASP A 141 11.85 8.95 -5.35
CA ASP A 141 12.29 7.58 -5.63
C ASP A 141 11.08 6.63 -5.80
N VAL A 142 11.39 5.40 -6.19
CA VAL A 142 10.37 4.38 -6.47
C VAL A 142 9.56 4.06 -5.22
N GLU A 143 10.23 3.93 -4.08
CA GLU A 143 9.61 3.62 -2.80
C GLU A 143 8.66 4.73 -2.36
N SER A 144 9.06 6.00 -2.47
CA SER A 144 8.22 7.16 -2.17
C SER A 144 7.00 7.23 -3.08
N PHE A 145 7.17 6.94 -4.38
CA PHE A 145 6.04 6.89 -5.31
C PHE A 145 5.01 5.85 -4.86
N TYR A 146 5.45 4.63 -4.51
CA TYR A 146 4.54 3.58 -4.07
C TYR A 146 3.90 3.86 -2.72
N ARG A 147 4.61 4.48 -1.79
CA ARG A 147 4.02 4.93 -0.52
C ARG A 147 2.92 5.96 -0.74
N LEU A 148 3.18 6.98 -1.58
CA LEU A 148 2.18 7.99 -1.94
C LEU A 148 0.98 7.36 -2.66
N PHE A 149 1.24 6.50 -3.65
CA PHE A 149 0.20 5.78 -4.38
C PHE A 149 -0.69 4.96 -3.46
N TYR A 150 -0.12 4.19 -2.53
CA TYR A 150 -0.88 3.39 -1.57
C TYR A 150 -1.85 4.25 -0.76
N TYR A 151 -1.39 5.37 -0.20
CA TYR A 151 -2.21 6.24 0.62
C TYR A 151 -3.30 6.95 -0.18
N LEU A 152 -3.03 7.34 -1.42
CA LEU A 152 -4.03 7.90 -2.33
C LEU A 152 -5.06 6.85 -2.75
N TYR A 153 -4.61 5.65 -3.13
CA TYR A 153 -5.49 4.58 -3.58
C TYR A 153 -6.50 4.17 -2.50
N ARG A 154 -6.04 3.92 -1.28
CA ARG A 154 -6.93 3.56 -0.17
C ARG A 154 -7.93 4.66 0.18
N GLN A 155 -7.59 5.92 -0.08
CA GLN A 155 -8.45 7.07 0.18
C GLN A 155 -9.50 7.28 -0.91
N PHE A 156 -9.15 7.08 -2.18
CA PHE A 156 -10.05 7.31 -3.31
C PHE A 156 -10.88 6.09 -3.68
N ARG A 157 -10.36 4.89 -3.51
CA ARG A 157 -10.97 3.62 -3.95
C ARG A 157 -11.17 2.61 -2.84
N GLY A 158 -10.40 2.69 -1.78
CA GLY A 158 -10.50 1.84 -0.60
C GLY A 158 -11.40 2.45 0.49
N TYR A 159 -11.20 1.98 1.70
CA TYR A 159 -11.95 2.34 2.89
C TYR A 159 -11.22 3.36 3.77
N GLY A 160 -10.27 4.10 3.22
CA GLY A 160 -9.47 5.08 3.95
C GLY A 160 -8.65 4.43 5.06
N LYS A 161 -8.75 4.95 6.28
CA LYS A 161 -7.94 4.48 7.42
C LYS A 161 -8.26 3.05 7.87
N ILE A 162 -9.45 2.55 7.57
CA ILE A 162 -9.86 1.18 7.93
C ILE A 162 -9.61 0.18 6.80
N ASP A 163 -9.01 0.63 5.70
CA ASP A 163 -8.76 -0.20 4.53
C ASP A 163 -8.04 -1.52 4.84
N PRO A 164 -6.95 -1.56 5.63
CA PRO A 164 -6.30 -2.81 6.00
C PRO A 164 -7.19 -3.79 6.77
N LEU A 165 -8.10 -3.27 7.61
CA LEU A 165 -9.06 -4.10 8.35
C LEU A 165 -10.11 -4.73 7.42
N MET A 166 -10.52 -3.98 6.40
CA MET A 166 -11.50 -4.46 5.41
C MET A 166 -10.92 -5.53 4.47
N HIS A 167 -9.59 -5.63 4.40
CA HIS A 167 -8.88 -6.65 3.63
C HIS A 167 -8.39 -7.83 4.48
N ASP A 168 -8.60 -7.80 5.80
CA ASP A 168 -8.20 -8.89 6.68
C ASP A 168 -9.25 -10.02 6.66
N PRO A 169 -8.89 -11.22 6.16
CA PRO A 169 -9.83 -12.34 6.12
C PRO A 169 -10.20 -12.88 7.51
N ALA A 170 -9.46 -12.48 8.56
CA ALA A 170 -9.77 -12.85 9.95
C ALA A 170 -10.83 -11.94 10.59
N ILE A 171 -11.16 -10.80 9.95
CA ILE A 171 -12.16 -9.84 10.43
C ILE A 171 -13.47 -10.06 9.67
N GLU A 172 -14.53 -10.42 10.38
CA GLU A 172 -15.86 -10.66 9.79
C GLU A 172 -16.73 -9.39 9.75
N ASP A 173 -16.56 -8.48 10.72
CA ASP A 173 -17.37 -7.27 10.83
C ASP A 173 -16.58 -6.14 11.48
N VAL A 174 -16.74 -4.92 10.95
CA VAL A 174 -16.16 -3.69 11.50
C VAL A 174 -17.29 -2.71 11.81
N SER A 175 -17.50 -2.43 13.08
CA SER A 175 -18.48 -1.45 13.55
C SER A 175 -17.76 -0.18 14.01
N CYS A 176 -18.14 0.96 13.42
CA CYS A 176 -17.62 2.27 13.78
C CYS A 176 -18.74 3.10 14.42
N ASP A 177 -18.72 3.20 15.74
CA ASP A 177 -19.61 4.12 16.45
C ASP A 177 -19.04 5.53 16.36
N GLY A 178 -19.81 6.43 15.76
CA GLY A 178 -19.41 7.83 15.63
C GLY A 178 -19.21 8.48 16.99
N ILE A 179 -18.15 9.27 17.13
CA ILE A 179 -17.97 10.12 18.31
C ILE A 179 -18.98 11.26 18.20
N GLY A 180 -19.93 11.30 19.13
CA GLY A 180 -20.93 12.35 19.24
C GLY A 180 -20.33 13.69 19.70
#